data_fc3afbab998c2e3be1cb7a2b3b2228d2
#
_entry.id   fc3afbab998c2e3be1cb7a2b3b2228d2
#
_cell.length_a   1.000
_cell.length_b   1.000
_cell.length_c   1.000
_cell.angle_alpha   90.00
_cell.angle_beta   90.00
_cell.angle_gamma   90.00
#
_symmetry.space_group_name_H-M   'P 1'
#
loop_
_entity.id
_entity.type
_entity.pdbx_description
1 polymer ?
#
loop_
_entity_poly.entity_id
_entity_poly.type
_entity_poly.pdbx_seq_one_letter_code
_entity_poly.pdbx_strand_id
1 'polypeptide(L)'
;MTVLVPTMGALHKGHQALIKRARSMSKEVVVSIFVNPLQFENADDLKNYPRSPERDIQLATLAGATEVWMPEYEEIYPTEIKKLSAGPLGKLYEGQSRPNHFDGVVTIVNRLFEIVKPDSAVFGEKDFQQLAIIKSMKSKVEIVGVPTVREFDGLALSSRNVRLSEQGRVSANVIHRALAAAHLAPSVAIAQEIIDSTLATEAGFKKDYAAIIDEDSFEIASNQTRNKRAIVAGWIDGVRLIDNMKMGEGR
;
A
#
# COMPACT_ATOMS: atom_id res chain seq x y z
N MET A 1 11.77 3.28 23.00
CA MET A 1 10.74 3.52 21.95
C MET A 1 10.94 2.48 20.87
N THR A 2 9.97 1.61 20.68
CA THR A 2 9.98 0.54 19.69
C THR A 2 9.18 0.97 18.45
N VAL A 3 9.74 0.83 17.27
CA VAL A 3 9.07 1.13 16.00
C VAL A 3 8.85 -0.16 15.22
N LEU A 4 7.61 -0.43 14.83
CA LEU A 4 7.22 -1.60 14.04
C LEU A 4 7.13 -1.25 12.55
N VAL A 5 7.63 -2.13 11.69
CA VAL A 5 7.45 -2.09 10.24
C VAL A 5 6.76 -3.39 9.79
N PRO A 6 5.44 -3.42 9.67
CA PRO A 6 4.72 -4.61 9.23
C PRO A 6 4.93 -4.86 7.74
N THR A 7 5.28 -6.09 7.36
CA THR A 7 5.45 -6.51 5.96
C THR A 7 4.90 -7.92 5.73
N MET A 8 4.71 -8.25 4.46
CA MET A 8 4.39 -9.62 4.03
C MET A 8 5.60 -10.34 3.39
N GLY A 9 6.80 -9.78 3.51
CA GLY A 9 7.99 -10.32 2.85
C GLY A 9 8.15 -9.88 1.39
N ALA A 10 9.02 -10.58 0.65
CA ALA A 10 9.48 -10.19 -0.68
C ALA A 10 9.96 -8.72 -0.71
N LEU A 11 10.87 -8.40 0.22
CA LEU A 11 11.29 -7.02 0.48
C LEU A 11 11.99 -6.42 -0.75
N HIS A 12 11.75 -5.14 -0.95
CA HIS A 12 12.34 -4.32 -2.01
C HIS A 12 12.72 -2.93 -1.47
N LYS A 13 13.29 -2.06 -2.30
CA LYS A 13 13.73 -0.71 -1.91
C LYS A 13 12.63 0.11 -1.22
N GLY A 14 11.35 -0.10 -1.57
CA GLY A 14 10.21 0.51 -0.87
C GLY A 14 10.16 0.12 0.61
N HIS A 15 10.24 -1.17 0.93
CA HIS A 15 10.29 -1.66 2.31
C HIS A 15 11.55 -1.17 3.04
N GLN A 16 12.71 -1.15 2.36
CA GLN A 16 13.92 -0.59 2.95
C GLN A 16 13.78 0.89 3.32
N ALA A 17 13.02 1.68 2.55
CA ALA A 17 12.74 3.08 2.90
C ALA A 17 11.90 3.19 4.18
N LEU A 18 10.90 2.29 4.38
CA LEU A 18 10.13 2.22 5.63
C LEU A 18 11.03 1.92 6.82
N ILE A 19 11.91 0.92 6.68
CA ILE A 19 12.83 0.49 7.75
C ILE A 19 13.84 1.61 8.06
N LYS A 20 14.40 2.27 7.05
CA LYS A 20 15.29 3.43 7.25
C LYS A 20 14.57 4.58 7.96
N ARG A 21 13.30 4.84 7.63
CA ARG A 21 12.49 5.83 8.35
C ARG A 21 12.29 5.42 9.81
N ALA A 22 11.93 4.17 10.07
CA ALA A 22 11.81 3.64 11.43
C ALA A 22 13.12 3.79 12.20
N ARG A 23 14.27 3.46 11.56
CA ARG A 23 15.59 3.58 12.16
C ARG A 23 15.98 5.02 12.48
N SER A 24 15.52 5.99 11.69
CA SER A 24 15.74 7.42 12.00
C SER A 24 14.91 7.90 13.20
N MET A 25 13.88 7.16 13.59
CA MET A 25 12.99 7.49 14.72
C MET A 25 13.43 6.78 16.01
N SER A 26 14.00 5.56 15.91
CA SER A 26 14.34 4.75 17.08
C SER A 26 15.57 3.86 16.85
N LYS A 27 16.20 3.49 17.99
CA LYS A 27 17.24 2.46 18.01
C LYS A 27 16.66 1.04 18.00
N GLU A 28 15.38 0.86 18.31
CA GLU A 28 14.67 -0.42 18.31
C GLU A 28 13.67 -0.46 17.15
N VAL A 29 13.97 -1.24 16.13
CA VAL A 29 13.16 -1.40 14.93
C VAL A 29 12.86 -2.88 14.73
N VAL A 30 11.58 -3.23 14.89
CA VAL A 30 11.06 -4.57 14.65
C VAL A 30 10.43 -4.61 13.25
N VAL A 31 10.89 -5.50 12.40
CA VAL A 31 10.28 -5.77 11.10
C VAL A 31 9.54 -7.10 11.19
N SER A 32 8.22 -7.08 11.07
CA SER A 32 7.46 -8.33 10.96
C SER A 32 7.34 -8.76 9.51
N ILE A 33 7.48 -10.06 9.25
CA ILE A 33 7.28 -10.68 7.94
C ILE A 33 6.24 -11.78 8.09
N PHE A 34 4.99 -11.48 7.75
CA PHE A 34 3.89 -12.42 7.87
C PHE A 34 2.92 -12.29 6.70
N VAL A 35 2.78 -13.34 5.91
CA VAL A 35 1.80 -13.41 4.82
C VAL A 35 0.43 -13.72 5.42
N ASN A 36 -0.34 -12.68 5.72
CA ASN A 36 -1.62 -12.80 6.42
C ASN A 36 -2.72 -13.38 5.51
N PRO A 37 -3.20 -14.61 5.75
CA PRO A 37 -4.22 -15.22 4.88
C PRO A 37 -5.57 -14.51 4.94
N LEU A 38 -5.90 -13.80 6.04
CA LEU A 38 -7.19 -13.13 6.22
C LEU A 38 -7.42 -11.96 5.25
N GLN A 39 -6.36 -11.44 4.62
CA GLN A 39 -6.46 -10.32 3.67
C GLN A 39 -6.40 -10.76 2.19
N PHE A 40 -6.35 -12.07 1.92
CA PHE A 40 -6.41 -12.63 0.58
C PHE A 40 -7.80 -13.21 0.31
N GLU A 41 -8.39 -12.83 -0.81
CA GLU A 41 -9.66 -13.39 -1.29
C GLU A 41 -9.43 -14.59 -2.20
N ASN A 42 -8.36 -14.52 -2.98
CA ASN A 42 -7.99 -15.57 -3.92
C ASN A 42 -6.90 -16.44 -3.32
N ALA A 43 -7.21 -17.73 -3.17
CA ALA A 43 -6.26 -18.74 -2.67
C ALA A 43 -5.00 -18.83 -3.57
N ASP A 44 -5.15 -18.60 -4.88
CA ASP A 44 -4.02 -18.62 -5.81
C ASP A 44 -3.09 -17.42 -5.60
N ASP A 45 -3.63 -16.23 -5.28
CA ASP A 45 -2.78 -15.05 -4.96
C ASP A 45 -2.01 -15.28 -3.64
N LEU A 46 -2.64 -15.88 -2.64
CA LEU A 46 -1.98 -16.29 -1.39
C LEU A 46 -0.88 -17.34 -1.63
N LYS A 47 -1.20 -18.38 -2.43
CA LYS A 47 -0.27 -19.47 -2.75
C LYS A 47 0.94 -18.96 -3.54
N ASN A 48 0.71 -18.08 -4.50
CA ASN A 48 1.73 -17.53 -5.38
C ASN A 48 2.36 -16.22 -4.85
N TYR A 49 2.04 -15.82 -3.60
CA TYR A 49 2.67 -14.65 -3.01
C TYR A 49 4.17 -14.91 -2.83
N PRO A 50 5.06 -14.05 -3.35
CA PRO A 50 6.50 -14.30 -3.34
C PRO A 50 7.04 -14.35 -1.91
N ARG A 51 7.91 -15.34 -1.64
CA ARG A 51 8.56 -15.55 -0.34
C ARG A 51 10.06 -15.71 -0.55
N SER A 52 10.85 -14.97 0.21
CA SER A 52 12.32 -14.99 0.14
C SER A 52 12.93 -14.74 1.52
N PRO A 53 12.71 -15.64 2.51
CA PRO A 53 13.03 -15.39 3.92
C PRO A 53 14.47 -14.92 4.16
N GLU A 54 15.46 -15.63 3.63
CA GLU A 54 16.88 -15.31 3.84
C GLU A 54 17.24 -13.94 3.25
N ARG A 55 16.76 -13.65 2.04
CA ARG A 55 16.95 -12.36 1.40
C ARG A 55 16.24 -11.24 2.17
N ASP A 56 15.04 -11.51 2.66
CA ASP A 56 14.24 -10.53 3.39
C ASP A 56 14.93 -10.16 4.72
N ILE A 57 15.46 -11.14 5.45
CA ILE A 57 16.27 -10.90 6.67
C ILE A 57 17.48 -10.00 6.33
N GLN A 58 18.24 -10.34 5.28
CA GLN A 58 19.40 -9.56 4.86
C GLN A 58 19.02 -8.12 4.53
N LEU A 59 17.98 -7.92 3.71
CA LEU A 59 17.53 -6.58 3.28
C LEU A 59 16.99 -5.75 4.45
N ALA A 60 16.28 -6.37 5.38
CA ALA A 60 15.76 -5.71 6.58
C ALA A 60 16.92 -5.26 7.50
N THR A 61 17.87 -6.15 7.78
CA THR A 61 19.04 -5.87 8.62
C THR A 61 19.90 -4.77 8.02
N LEU A 62 20.20 -4.83 6.72
CA LEU A 62 20.96 -3.79 6.00
C LEU A 62 20.23 -2.43 6.00
N ALA A 63 18.91 -2.42 6.06
CA ALA A 63 18.13 -1.19 6.13
C ALA A 63 18.04 -0.61 7.56
N GLY A 64 18.46 -1.38 8.59
CA GLY A 64 18.53 -0.92 9.98
C GLY A 64 17.54 -1.58 10.94
N ALA A 65 16.91 -2.70 10.55
CA ALA A 65 16.13 -3.50 11.48
C ALA A 65 17.02 -4.05 12.60
N THR A 66 16.56 -3.97 13.83
CA THR A 66 17.25 -4.57 14.99
C THR A 66 16.70 -5.96 15.29
N GLU A 67 15.48 -6.21 14.83
CA GLU A 67 14.81 -7.50 14.93
C GLU A 67 14.02 -7.76 13.64
N VAL A 68 14.10 -8.97 13.11
CA VAL A 68 13.27 -9.46 12.03
C VAL A 68 12.46 -10.64 12.58
N TRP A 69 11.18 -10.41 12.77
CA TRP A 69 10.26 -11.38 13.35
C TRP A 69 9.40 -12.01 12.27
N MET A 70 9.47 -13.32 12.16
CA MET A 70 8.71 -14.16 11.22
C MET A 70 7.81 -15.11 11.99
N PRO A 71 6.65 -14.64 12.45
CA PRO A 71 5.75 -15.48 13.25
C PRO A 71 5.09 -16.57 12.41
N GLU A 72 4.82 -17.70 13.06
CA GLU A 72 3.91 -18.70 12.54
C GLU A 72 2.45 -18.26 12.70
N TYR A 73 1.55 -18.94 11.97
CA TYR A 73 0.12 -18.58 12.00
C TYR A 73 -0.47 -18.63 13.42
N GLU A 74 -0.11 -19.65 14.19
CA GLU A 74 -0.61 -19.89 15.55
C GLU A 74 -0.08 -18.87 16.57
N GLU A 75 1.06 -18.24 16.31
CA GLU A 75 1.58 -17.14 17.14
C GLU A 75 0.73 -15.87 16.97
N ILE A 76 0.28 -15.61 15.74
CA ILE A 76 -0.60 -14.47 15.44
C ILE A 76 -2.03 -14.79 15.85
N TYR A 77 -2.52 -15.99 15.53
CA TYR A 77 -3.89 -16.43 15.70
C TYR A 77 -3.98 -17.72 16.55
N PRO A 78 -3.68 -17.64 17.86
CA PRO A 78 -3.64 -18.83 18.74
C PRO A 78 -5.02 -19.46 18.99
N THR A 79 -6.09 -18.71 18.74
CA THR A 79 -7.48 -19.14 18.88
C THR A 79 -8.30 -18.54 17.74
N GLU A 80 -9.57 -18.91 17.63
CA GLU A 80 -10.49 -18.23 16.72
C GLU A 80 -10.55 -16.75 17.08
N ILE A 81 -10.18 -15.89 16.10
CA ILE A 81 -10.11 -14.45 16.29
C ILE A 81 -11.28 -13.79 15.59
N LYS A 82 -11.99 -12.94 16.33
CA LYS A 82 -13.01 -12.08 15.77
C LYS A 82 -12.34 -11.07 14.82
N LYS A 83 -12.69 -11.14 13.54
CA LYS A 83 -12.24 -10.15 12.56
C LYS A 83 -12.74 -8.76 12.94
N LEU A 84 -11.86 -7.78 12.87
CA LEU A 84 -12.20 -6.38 13.05
C LEU A 84 -12.76 -5.82 11.74
N SER A 85 -13.68 -4.87 11.85
CA SER A 85 -14.19 -4.17 10.67
C SER A 85 -13.36 -2.94 10.37
N ALA A 86 -13.01 -2.76 9.09
CA ALA A 86 -12.36 -1.55 8.58
C ALA A 86 -13.35 -0.37 8.41
N GLY A 87 -14.63 -0.58 8.73
CA GLY A 87 -15.66 0.44 8.65
C GLY A 87 -16.06 0.82 7.21
N PRO A 88 -16.74 1.97 7.04
CA PRO A 88 -17.24 2.39 5.73
C PRO A 88 -16.14 2.57 4.68
N LEU A 89 -15.00 3.14 5.07
CA LEU A 89 -13.85 3.36 4.18
C LEU A 89 -13.33 2.04 3.59
N GLY A 90 -13.40 0.94 4.35
CA GLY A 90 -13.03 -0.39 3.89
C GLY A 90 -13.92 -0.99 2.79
N LYS A 91 -14.99 -0.30 2.37
CA LYS A 91 -15.92 -0.76 1.31
C LYS A 91 -15.79 0.04 0.01
N LEU A 92 -14.96 1.08 -0.02
CA LEU A 92 -14.74 1.92 -1.19
C LEU A 92 -13.53 1.40 -1.99
N TYR A 93 -13.44 1.72 -3.27
CA TYR A 93 -12.28 1.49 -4.15
C TYR A 93 -11.64 0.11 -3.99
N GLU A 94 -10.45 0.03 -3.35
CA GLU A 94 -9.79 -1.26 -3.08
C GLU A 94 -10.70 -2.24 -2.34
N GLY A 95 -11.48 -1.75 -1.37
CA GLY A 95 -12.40 -2.60 -0.61
C GLY A 95 -13.63 -3.04 -1.40
N GLN A 96 -14.03 -2.29 -2.42
CA GLN A 96 -15.09 -2.70 -3.36
C GLN A 96 -14.57 -3.81 -4.29
N SER A 97 -13.35 -3.66 -4.79
CA SER A 97 -12.71 -4.63 -5.69
C SER A 97 -12.18 -5.86 -4.94
N ARG A 98 -11.98 -5.76 -3.64
CA ARG A 98 -11.42 -6.80 -2.75
C ARG A 98 -12.22 -6.88 -1.45
N PRO A 99 -13.45 -7.46 -1.47
CA PRO A 99 -14.29 -7.61 -0.28
C PRO A 99 -13.54 -8.27 0.89
N ASN A 100 -13.72 -7.77 2.12
CA ASN A 100 -13.07 -8.23 3.35
C ASN A 100 -11.53 -8.07 3.44
N HIS A 101 -10.86 -7.58 2.39
CA HIS A 101 -9.42 -7.34 2.42
C HIS A 101 -9.01 -6.47 3.60
N PHE A 102 -9.64 -5.32 3.75
CA PHE A 102 -9.30 -4.38 4.82
C PHE A 102 -9.70 -4.86 6.21
N ASP A 103 -10.73 -5.67 6.34
CA ASP A 103 -11.06 -6.33 7.61
C ASP A 103 -9.93 -7.28 8.03
N GLY A 104 -9.33 -8.00 7.07
CA GLY A 104 -8.13 -8.78 7.28
C GLY A 104 -6.92 -7.93 7.67
N VAL A 105 -6.74 -6.77 7.02
CA VAL A 105 -5.63 -5.84 7.32
C VAL A 105 -5.74 -5.25 8.73
N VAL A 106 -6.90 -4.71 9.11
CA VAL A 106 -7.05 -4.12 10.45
C VAL A 106 -6.95 -5.18 11.55
N THR A 107 -7.37 -6.41 11.26
CA THR A 107 -7.26 -7.53 12.19
C THR A 107 -5.80 -7.88 12.46
N ILE A 108 -4.99 -8.07 11.40
CA ILE A 108 -3.56 -8.40 11.58
C ILE A 108 -2.81 -7.24 12.22
N VAL A 109 -3.02 -6.00 11.78
CA VAL A 109 -2.34 -4.83 12.33
C VAL A 109 -2.63 -4.69 13.83
N ASN A 110 -3.88 -4.86 14.24
CA ASN A 110 -4.25 -4.85 15.66
C ASN A 110 -3.51 -5.95 16.44
N ARG A 111 -3.46 -7.18 15.90
CA ARG A 111 -2.73 -8.30 16.53
C ARG A 111 -1.25 -8.00 16.69
N LEU A 112 -0.61 -7.46 15.66
CA LEU A 112 0.79 -7.07 15.72
C LEU A 112 1.03 -5.99 16.79
N PHE A 113 0.11 -5.02 16.93
CA PHE A 113 0.18 -4.00 17.98
C PHE A 113 0.01 -4.58 19.38
N GLU A 114 -0.87 -5.56 19.56
CA GLU A 114 -1.06 -6.26 20.85
C GLU A 114 0.18 -7.06 21.27
N ILE A 115 0.84 -7.72 20.29
CA ILE A 115 2.00 -8.58 20.55
C ILE A 115 3.27 -7.76 20.75
N VAL A 116 3.59 -6.87 19.81
CA VAL A 116 4.83 -6.09 19.79
C VAL A 116 4.76 -4.88 20.74
N LYS A 117 3.58 -4.32 20.94
CA LYS A 117 3.31 -3.11 21.73
C LYS A 117 4.21 -1.94 21.32
N PRO A 118 4.29 -1.60 20.04
CA PRO A 118 5.17 -0.56 19.58
C PRO A 118 4.65 0.83 19.96
N ASP A 119 5.55 1.80 20.09
CA ASP A 119 5.18 3.22 20.25
C ASP A 119 4.70 3.81 18.94
N SER A 120 5.34 3.40 17.82
CA SER A 120 4.99 3.86 16.47
C SER A 120 5.04 2.69 15.48
N ALA A 121 4.31 2.83 14.36
CA ALA A 121 4.38 1.89 13.24
C ALA A 121 4.47 2.63 11.90
N VAL A 122 5.29 2.11 10.98
CA VAL A 122 5.62 2.77 9.71
C VAL A 122 4.99 2.01 8.54
N PHE A 123 4.26 2.73 7.68
CA PHE A 123 3.56 2.19 6.51
C PHE A 123 3.87 3.01 5.26
N GLY A 124 3.77 2.39 4.08
CA GLY A 124 3.96 3.07 2.81
C GLY A 124 2.69 3.79 2.32
N GLU A 125 2.84 4.99 1.77
CA GLU A 125 1.74 5.73 1.14
C GLU A 125 1.27 5.12 -0.19
N LYS A 126 2.03 4.17 -0.75
CA LYS A 126 1.60 3.45 -1.95
C LYS A 126 0.23 2.79 -1.75
N ASP A 127 0.01 2.19 -0.60
CA ASP A 127 -1.27 1.59 -0.20
C ASP A 127 -2.07 2.63 0.61
N PHE A 128 -2.41 3.76 -0.04
CA PHE A 128 -2.91 4.96 0.61
C PHE A 128 -4.21 4.72 1.39
N GLN A 129 -5.17 3.99 0.80
CA GLN A 129 -6.42 3.67 1.50
C GLN A 129 -6.15 2.79 2.72
N GLN A 130 -5.23 1.83 2.63
CA GLN A 130 -4.80 1.03 3.78
C GLN A 130 -4.22 1.91 4.88
N LEU A 131 -3.34 2.84 4.53
CA LEU A 131 -2.75 3.78 5.49
C LEU A 131 -3.81 4.63 6.18
N ALA A 132 -4.79 5.15 5.44
CA ALA A 132 -5.89 5.94 5.99
C ALA A 132 -6.76 5.11 6.96
N ILE A 133 -7.10 3.88 6.60
CA ILE A 133 -7.84 2.96 7.46
C ILE A 133 -7.06 2.66 8.75
N ILE A 134 -5.75 2.36 8.65
CA ILE A 134 -4.92 2.08 9.82
C ILE A 134 -4.82 3.31 10.72
N LYS A 135 -4.69 4.52 10.17
CA LYS A 135 -4.72 5.77 10.94
C LYS A 135 -6.04 6.01 11.66
N SER A 136 -7.15 5.52 11.12
CA SER A 136 -8.48 5.64 11.74
C SER A 136 -8.73 4.61 12.86
N MET A 137 -7.87 3.62 13.03
CA MET A 137 -7.99 2.64 14.11
C MET A 137 -7.87 3.31 15.47
N LYS A 138 -8.68 2.85 16.43
CA LYS A 138 -8.59 3.30 17.83
C LYS A 138 -7.37 2.67 18.51
N SER A 139 -6.18 3.17 18.19
CA SER A 139 -4.90 2.72 18.74
C SER A 139 -4.13 3.90 19.35
N LYS A 140 -3.25 3.59 20.33
CA LYS A 140 -2.27 4.56 20.88
C LYS A 140 -0.99 4.58 20.08
N VAL A 141 -0.81 3.65 19.12
CA VAL A 141 0.38 3.56 18.27
C VAL A 141 0.37 4.71 17.27
N GLU A 142 1.44 5.48 17.22
CA GLU A 142 1.62 6.53 16.22
C GLU A 142 1.82 5.93 14.84
N ILE A 143 1.01 6.33 13.85
CA ILE A 143 1.09 5.80 12.49
C ILE A 143 1.82 6.79 11.58
N VAL A 144 2.97 6.37 11.08
CA VAL A 144 3.85 7.18 10.22
C VAL A 144 3.77 6.70 8.79
N GLY A 145 3.40 7.61 7.86
CA GLY A 145 3.43 7.36 6.42
C GLY A 145 4.81 7.65 5.84
N VAL A 146 5.22 6.85 4.84
CA VAL A 146 6.42 7.09 4.04
C VAL A 146 6.03 7.20 2.57
N PRO A 147 6.47 8.24 1.86
CA PRO A 147 6.15 8.45 0.45
C PRO A 147 6.45 7.23 -0.43
N THR A 148 5.67 7.06 -1.46
CA THR A 148 5.83 5.98 -2.44
C THR A 148 7.23 6.01 -3.07
N VAL A 149 7.98 4.93 -2.90
CA VAL A 149 9.27 4.75 -3.60
C VAL A 149 9.00 4.20 -5.00
N ARG A 150 9.68 4.79 -5.98
CA ARG A 150 9.48 4.48 -7.39
C ARG A 150 10.77 3.98 -8.04
N GLU A 151 10.63 3.24 -9.14
CA GLU A 151 11.72 2.97 -10.05
C GLU A 151 12.15 4.26 -10.78
N PHE A 152 13.25 4.20 -11.53
CA PHE A 152 13.79 5.37 -12.25
C PHE A 152 12.82 5.97 -13.29
N ASP A 153 11.93 5.14 -13.83
CA ASP A 153 10.89 5.54 -14.79
C ASP A 153 9.57 5.97 -14.13
N GLY A 154 9.50 5.94 -12.80
CA GLY A 154 8.35 6.37 -12.00
C GLY A 154 7.40 5.27 -11.56
N LEU A 155 7.53 4.01 -12.03
CA LEU A 155 6.67 2.92 -11.58
C LEU A 155 6.78 2.73 -10.07
N ALA A 156 5.66 2.71 -9.36
CA ALA A 156 5.62 2.43 -7.93
C ALA A 156 6.15 1.03 -7.62
N LEU A 157 7.08 0.93 -6.66
CA LEU A 157 7.64 -0.35 -6.25
C LEU A 157 6.59 -1.23 -5.57
N SER A 158 6.50 -2.47 -6.03
CA SER A 158 5.62 -3.50 -5.48
C SER A 158 6.25 -4.87 -5.60
N SER A 159 6.06 -5.74 -4.60
CA SER A 159 6.46 -7.15 -4.67
C SER A 159 5.79 -7.89 -5.83
N ARG A 160 4.64 -7.41 -6.31
CA ARG A 160 3.93 -7.98 -7.47
C ARG A 160 4.57 -7.63 -8.81
N ASN A 161 5.46 -6.63 -8.89
CA ASN A 161 6.08 -6.21 -10.15
C ASN A 161 6.94 -7.33 -10.78
N VAL A 162 7.48 -8.25 -9.99
CA VAL A 162 8.23 -9.41 -10.48
C VAL A 162 7.39 -10.41 -11.30
N ARG A 163 6.06 -10.28 -11.26
CA ARG A 163 5.12 -11.13 -12.01
C ARG A 163 4.79 -10.57 -13.40
N LEU A 164 5.22 -9.34 -13.69
CA LEU A 164 5.02 -8.72 -15.00
C LEU A 164 6.03 -9.31 -16.00
N SER A 165 5.58 -9.50 -17.25
CA SER A 165 6.50 -9.71 -18.36
C SER A 165 7.35 -8.46 -18.60
N GLU A 166 8.41 -8.57 -19.42
CA GLU A 166 9.21 -7.39 -19.79
C GLU A 166 8.34 -6.30 -20.45
N GLN A 167 7.46 -6.69 -21.35
CA GLN A 167 6.53 -5.77 -22.00
C GLN A 167 5.52 -5.22 -21.01
N GLY A 168 4.95 -6.06 -20.13
CA GLY A 168 4.01 -5.64 -19.10
C GLY A 168 4.64 -4.67 -18.10
N ARG A 169 5.94 -4.85 -17.80
CA ARG A 169 6.70 -3.91 -16.95
C ARG A 169 6.79 -2.51 -17.58
N VAL A 170 6.98 -2.43 -18.88
CA VAL A 170 6.98 -1.16 -19.64
C VAL A 170 5.58 -0.56 -19.65
N SER A 171 4.57 -1.34 -19.99
CA SER A 171 3.15 -0.94 -20.04
C SER A 171 2.64 -0.44 -18.69
N ALA A 172 3.09 -1.04 -17.57
CA ALA A 172 2.66 -0.65 -16.23
C ALA A 172 3.00 0.81 -15.86
N ASN A 173 3.99 1.40 -16.53
CA ASN A 173 4.35 2.80 -16.35
C ASN A 173 3.22 3.77 -16.75
N VAL A 174 2.23 3.31 -17.52
CA VAL A 174 1.08 4.16 -17.90
C VAL A 174 0.37 4.75 -16.68
N ILE A 175 0.32 4.01 -15.56
CA ILE A 175 -0.30 4.50 -14.32
C ILE A 175 0.45 5.73 -13.80
N HIS A 176 1.79 5.66 -13.69
CA HIS A 176 2.58 6.80 -13.25
C HIS A 176 2.48 7.97 -14.22
N ARG A 177 2.55 7.71 -15.55
CA ARG A 177 2.39 8.76 -16.57
C ARG A 177 1.05 9.48 -16.45
N ALA A 178 -0.04 8.75 -16.23
CA ALA A 178 -1.37 9.33 -16.05
C ALA A 178 -1.44 10.23 -14.81
N LEU A 179 -0.93 9.74 -13.67
CA LEU A 179 -0.89 10.49 -12.42
C LEU A 179 -0.02 11.75 -12.53
N ALA A 180 1.17 11.63 -13.10
CA ALA A 180 2.10 12.75 -13.27
C ALA A 180 1.58 13.81 -14.24
N ALA A 181 0.93 13.40 -15.33
CA ALA A 181 0.32 14.34 -16.29
C ALA A 181 -0.85 15.13 -15.66
N ALA A 182 -1.62 14.50 -14.79
CA ALA A 182 -2.76 15.12 -14.14
C ALA A 182 -2.40 15.97 -12.90
N HIS A 183 -1.21 15.76 -12.33
CA HIS A 183 -0.82 16.31 -11.02
C HIS A 183 -1.01 17.84 -10.89
N LEU A 184 -0.72 18.61 -11.94
CA LEU A 184 -0.82 20.07 -11.98
C LEU A 184 -1.99 20.58 -12.81
N ALA A 185 -2.97 19.74 -13.11
CA ALA A 185 -4.14 20.15 -13.88
C ALA A 185 -4.93 21.26 -13.15
N PRO A 186 -5.50 22.22 -13.89
CA PRO A 186 -6.14 23.40 -13.31
C PRO A 186 -7.48 23.10 -12.63
N SER A 187 -8.07 21.94 -12.88
CA SER A 187 -9.33 21.52 -12.26
C SER A 187 -9.40 19.99 -12.10
N VAL A 188 -10.26 19.54 -11.20
CA VAL A 188 -10.53 18.11 -10.99
C VAL A 188 -11.05 17.44 -12.26
N ALA A 189 -11.95 18.11 -12.99
CA ALA A 189 -12.50 17.57 -14.23
C ALA A 189 -11.42 17.36 -15.30
N ILE A 190 -10.54 18.35 -15.52
CA ILE A 190 -9.43 18.25 -16.48
C ILE A 190 -8.43 17.19 -16.01
N ALA A 191 -8.13 17.12 -14.72
CA ALA A 191 -7.25 16.11 -14.18
C ALA A 191 -7.80 14.69 -14.41
N GLN A 192 -9.09 14.48 -14.20
CA GLN A 192 -9.74 13.19 -14.43
C GLN A 192 -9.70 12.81 -15.93
N GLU A 193 -9.97 13.76 -16.83
CA GLU A 193 -9.88 13.54 -18.28
C GLU A 193 -8.46 13.16 -18.71
N ILE A 194 -7.45 13.82 -18.17
CA ILE A 194 -6.03 13.50 -18.43
C ILE A 194 -5.70 12.08 -17.96
N ILE A 195 -6.14 11.70 -16.77
CA ILE A 195 -5.92 10.34 -16.25
C ILE A 195 -6.57 9.31 -17.18
N ASP A 196 -7.84 9.48 -17.48
CA ASP A 196 -8.60 8.51 -18.28
C ASP A 196 -8.05 8.40 -19.71
N SER A 197 -7.75 9.53 -20.36
CA SER A 197 -7.17 9.54 -21.70
C SER A 197 -5.76 8.93 -21.74
N THR A 198 -4.93 9.21 -20.75
CA THR A 198 -3.58 8.63 -20.69
C THR A 198 -3.65 7.12 -20.44
N LEU A 199 -4.48 6.65 -19.52
CA LEU A 199 -4.65 5.22 -19.27
C LEU A 199 -5.16 4.49 -20.53
N ALA A 200 -6.04 5.10 -21.30
CA ALA A 200 -6.58 4.55 -22.54
C ALA A 200 -5.52 4.39 -23.66
N THR A 201 -4.36 5.06 -23.57
CA THR A 201 -3.26 4.87 -24.55
C THR A 201 -2.60 3.50 -24.44
N GLU A 202 -2.79 2.77 -23.34
CA GLU A 202 -2.18 1.47 -23.11
C GLU A 202 -3.24 0.37 -23.25
N ALA A 203 -3.26 -0.28 -24.41
CA ALA A 203 -4.26 -1.31 -24.71
C ALA A 203 -4.21 -2.52 -23.76
N GLY A 204 -3.03 -2.82 -23.20
CA GLY A 204 -2.83 -3.89 -22.22
C GLY A 204 -3.33 -3.55 -20.80
N PHE A 205 -3.68 -2.29 -20.53
CA PHE A 205 -4.16 -1.86 -19.22
C PHE A 205 -5.67 -1.99 -19.08
N LYS A 206 -6.10 -2.89 -18.20
CA LYS A 206 -7.51 -3.01 -17.84
C LYS A 206 -7.78 -2.21 -16.56
N LYS A 207 -8.39 -1.03 -16.71
CA LYS A 207 -8.76 -0.16 -15.58
C LYS A 207 -9.76 -0.84 -14.65
N ASP A 208 -9.50 -0.79 -13.35
CA ASP A 208 -10.46 -1.10 -12.28
C ASP A 208 -11.17 0.19 -11.84
N TYR A 209 -10.39 1.11 -11.29
CA TYR A 209 -10.85 2.47 -11.01
C TYR A 209 -9.75 3.49 -11.28
N ALA A 210 -10.16 4.73 -11.52
CA ALA A 210 -9.32 5.91 -11.50
C ALA A 210 -10.18 7.09 -11.00
N ALA A 211 -9.76 7.73 -9.92
CA ALA A 211 -10.55 8.78 -9.29
C ALA A 211 -9.65 9.82 -8.63
N ILE A 212 -10.13 11.06 -8.55
CA ILE A 212 -9.55 12.10 -7.72
C ILE A 212 -10.43 12.26 -6.49
N ILE A 213 -9.86 12.00 -5.34
CA ILE A 213 -10.56 11.94 -4.06
C ILE A 213 -10.10 13.04 -3.10
N ASP A 214 -10.95 13.37 -2.16
CA ASP A 214 -10.58 14.03 -0.92
C ASP A 214 -9.80 13.03 -0.03
N GLU A 215 -8.61 13.43 0.46
CA GLU A 215 -7.75 12.54 1.24
C GLU A 215 -8.36 12.13 2.59
N ASP A 216 -9.26 12.95 3.14
CA ASP A 216 -9.85 12.75 4.47
C ASP A 216 -11.14 11.90 4.41
N SER A 217 -12.03 12.20 3.44
CA SER A 217 -13.33 11.52 3.33
C SER A 217 -13.35 10.36 2.34
N PHE A 218 -12.39 10.31 1.40
CA PHE A 218 -12.39 9.42 0.22
C PHE A 218 -13.59 9.61 -0.71
N GLU A 219 -14.34 10.68 -0.57
CA GLU A 219 -15.35 11.09 -1.55
C GLU A 219 -14.68 11.66 -2.79
N ILE A 220 -15.42 11.70 -3.91
CA ILE A 220 -14.92 12.36 -5.14
C ILE A 220 -14.64 13.82 -4.84
N ALA A 221 -13.43 14.25 -5.15
CA ALA A 221 -12.99 15.62 -4.91
C ALA A 221 -13.72 16.61 -5.81
N SER A 222 -13.92 17.82 -5.31
CA SER A 222 -14.31 19.00 -6.08
C SER A 222 -13.10 19.93 -6.23
N ASN A 223 -13.26 21.01 -7.01
CA ASN A 223 -12.22 22.04 -7.11
C ASN A 223 -11.94 22.72 -5.76
N GLN A 224 -12.93 22.78 -4.86
CA GLN A 224 -12.83 23.37 -3.54
C GLN A 224 -12.19 22.44 -2.49
N THR A 225 -12.09 21.16 -2.77
CA THR A 225 -11.40 20.21 -1.89
C THR A 225 -9.95 20.64 -1.69
N ARG A 226 -9.51 20.74 -0.43
CA ARG A 226 -8.17 21.21 -0.09
C ARG A 226 -7.10 20.15 -0.37
N ASN A 227 -7.31 18.95 0.17
CA ASN A 227 -6.36 17.84 0.06
C ASN A 227 -6.89 16.83 -0.97
N LYS A 228 -6.35 16.88 -2.19
CA LYS A 228 -6.77 16.01 -3.28
C LYS A 228 -5.71 14.97 -3.58
N ARG A 229 -6.14 13.75 -3.86
CA ARG A 229 -5.27 12.65 -4.30
C ARG A 229 -5.90 11.91 -5.47
N ALA A 230 -5.13 11.71 -6.52
CA ALA A 230 -5.51 10.79 -7.57
C ALA A 230 -5.13 9.36 -7.15
N ILE A 231 -6.05 8.43 -7.32
CA ILE A 231 -5.88 7.00 -7.05
C ILE A 231 -6.23 6.20 -8.30
N VAL A 232 -5.40 5.22 -8.63
CA VAL A 232 -5.59 4.36 -9.82
C VAL A 232 -5.35 2.91 -9.45
N ALA A 233 -6.21 2.03 -9.96
CA ALA A 233 -6.01 0.58 -9.95
C ALA A 233 -6.37 -0.04 -11.31
N GLY A 234 -5.68 -1.10 -11.66
CA GLY A 234 -5.97 -1.88 -12.87
C GLY A 234 -5.01 -3.05 -13.04
N TRP A 235 -5.17 -3.77 -14.14
CA TRP A 235 -4.40 -4.97 -14.43
C TRP A 235 -3.53 -4.80 -15.68
N ILE A 236 -2.32 -5.34 -15.60
CA ILE A 236 -1.41 -5.61 -16.72
C ILE A 236 -0.95 -7.07 -16.57
N ASP A 237 -0.98 -7.84 -17.64
CA ASP A 237 -0.57 -9.27 -17.63
C ASP A 237 -1.28 -10.10 -16.54
N GLY A 238 -2.51 -9.76 -16.17
CA GLY A 238 -3.21 -10.38 -15.05
C GLY A 238 -2.69 -9.99 -13.66
N VAL A 239 -1.69 -9.09 -13.58
CA VAL A 239 -1.18 -8.54 -12.32
C VAL A 239 -1.93 -7.26 -11.98
N ARG A 240 -2.58 -7.24 -10.81
CA ARG A 240 -3.24 -6.03 -10.33
C ARG A 240 -2.25 -5.07 -9.72
N LEU A 241 -2.25 -3.85 -10.22
CA LEU A 241 -1.38 -2.75 -9.80
C LEU A 241 -2.21 -1.61 -9.24
N ILE A 242 -1.67 -0.94 -8.24
CA ILE A 242 -2.23 0.29 -7.69
C ILE A 242 -1.15 1.35 -7.58
N ASP A 243 -1.55 2.59 -7.74
CA ASP A 243 -0.70 3.76 -7.47
C ASP A 243 -1.56 4.96 -7.09
N ASN A 244 -0.94 5.95 -6.51
CA ASN A 244 -1.61 7.20 -6.16
C ASN A 244 -0.61 8.37 -6.18
N MET A 245 -1.15 9.57 -6.32
CA MET A 245 -0.36 10.80 -6.28
C MET A 245 -1.18 11.95 -5.68
N LYS A 246 -0.59 12.67 -4.73
CA LYS A 246 -1.20 13.90 -4.22
C LYS A 246 -1.31 14.91 -5.37
N MET A 247 -2.46 15.54 -5.50
CA MET A 247 -2.66 16.57 -6.51
C MET A 247 -2.04 17.89 -6.05
N GLY A 248 -1.40 18.60 -6.97
CA GLY A 248 -0.92 19.94 -6.73
C GLY A 248 -2.06 20.92 -6.45
N GLU A 249 -1.76 22.03 -5.80
CA GLU A 249 -2.69 23.15 -5.71
C GLU A 249 -2.79 23.76 -7.11
N GLY A 250 -3.97 23.63 -7.74
CA GLY A 250 -4.26 24.32 -9.01
C GLY A 250 -4.04 25.83 -8.81
N ARG A 251 -3.33 26.44 -9.73
CA ARG A 251 -3.11 27.90 -9.76
C ARG A 251 -4.37 28.61 -10.17
#